data_8b4a7cb29987a5c3d2b152c0082b33c2
#
_entry.id   8b4a7cb29987a5c3d2b152c0082b33c2
#
_cell.length_a   1.000
_cell.length_b   1.000
_cell.length_c   1.000
_cell.angle_alpha   90.00
_cell.angle_beta   90.00
_cell.angle_gamma   90.00
#
_symmetry.space_group_name_H-M   'P 1'
#
loop_
_entity.id
_entity.type
_entity.pdbx_description
1 polymer ?
#
loop_
_entity_poly.entity_id
_entity_poly.type
_entity_poly.pdbx_seq_one_letter_code
_entity_poly.pdbx_strand_id
1 'polypeptide(L)'
;MNAQLLTGLIAALGLLANLAGVGDAKAQSGATTIGGHGHQHADFASERLHVRVDGTAQGAGRDVILIPGLSSSPEIWQGTVDHLGAGYRVHRIHIQGFAGAPAQGNAQTGAAPTPVAAPVAEEIARYIREQGLQKPAVVGHSMGGTIGLMLAARHPDLVGKLMVVDMVPFMGAMFGAPGATAESVTPVADGIWAAQANSPREAYVAQATTAINGMINTESRREEALEDMRESDQKVSAAAFRELVTTDLRPELSRISAPTEVLYVKFNDPRMTPEITDAVYQSSYAGLPRAKLKRIDDSAHFIMFDQPRGFHAALDAFLAE
;
A
#
# COMPACT_ATOMS: atom_id res chain seq x y z
N MET A 1 15.37 23.78 0.48
CA MET A 1 15.56 22.53 -0.28
C MET A 1 15.25 22.85 -1.74
N ASN A 2 16.21 22.70 -2.67
CA ASN A 2 16.07 23.19 -4.05
C ASN A 2 15.06 22.35 -4.85
N ALA A 3 14.26 23.02 -5.71
CA ALA A 3 13.26 22.39 -6.59
C ALA A 3 13.81 21.24 -7.46
N GLN A 4 15.11 21.20 -7.71
CA GLN A 4 15.79 20.13 -8.46
C GLN A 4 15.90 18.79 -7.69
N LEU A 5 15.75 18.78 -6.37
CA LEU A 5 15.75 17.54 -5.57
C LEU A 5 14.43 16.77 -5.68
N LEU A 6 13.34 17.46 -6.01
CA LEU A 6 12.02 16.84 -6.13
C LEU A 6 11.81 16.05 -7.43
N THR A 7 12.47 16.46 -8.52
CA THR A 7 12.30 15.82 -9.85
C THR A 7 12.80 14.36 -9.89
N GLY A 8 13.74 14.00 -9.02
CA GLY A 8 14.29 12.66 -8.96
C GLY A 8 13.43 11.64 -8.19
N LEU A 9 12.59 12.12 -7.29
CA LEU A 9 11.68 11.25 -6.53
C LEU A 9 10.58 10.66 -7.44
N ILE A 10 10.16 11.43 -8.46
CA ILE A 10 9.17 11.02 -9.46
C ILE A 10 9.72 9.88 -10.35
N ALA A 11 11.03 9.87 -10.61
CA ALA A 11 11.70 8.82 -11.38
C ALA A 11 11.78 7.50 -10.62
N ALA A 12 11.87 7.53 -9.29
CA ALA A 12 11.89 6.32 -8.45
C ALA A 12 10.55 5.58 -8.42
N LEU A 13 9.45 6.29 -8.68
CA LEU A 13 8.09 5.72 -8.79
C LEU A 13 7.69 5.40 -10.24
N GLY A 14 8.61 5.54 -11.23
CA GLY A 14 8.40 5.13 -12.63
C GLY A 14 7.30 5.90 -13.39
N LEU A 15 6.97 7.13 -13.01
CA LEU A 15 5.76 7.83 -13.45
C LEU A 15 6.00 9.06 -14.35
N LEU A 16 7.11 9.13 -15.09
CA LEU A 16 7.29 10.16 -16.11
C LEU A 16 6.93 9.61 -17.51
N ALA A 17 5.93 10.25 -18.12
CA ALA A 17 5.46 9.99 -19.45
C ALA A 17 6.59 10.13 -20.50
N ASN A 18 6.82 9.07 -21.28
CA ASN A 18 7.41 9.16 -22.61
C ASN A 18 6.42 8.55 -23.60
N LEU A 19 5.85 9.41 -24.42
CA LEU A 19 5.01 9.05 -25.57
C LEU A 19 5.93 8.68 -26.73
N ALA A 20 6.04 7.41 -27.10
CA ALA A 20 6.29 6.96 -28.49
C ALA A 20 6.30 5.42 -28.62
N GLY A 21 5.53 4.90 -29.57
CA GLY A 21 5.86 3.69 -30.36
C GLY A 21 5.08 2.42 -30.05
N VAL A 22 4.16 2.12 -30.95
CA VAL A 22 3.27 0.95 -31.08
C VAL A 22 4.02 -0.32 -31.48
N GLY A 23 3.57 -1.48 -30.96
CA GLY A 23 3.92 -2.80 -31.47
C GLY A 23 3.03 -3.89 -30.89
N ASP A 24 2.20 -4.50 -31.74
CA ASP A 24 1.22 -5.55 -31.39
C ASP A 24 1.87 -6.89 -31.03
N ALA A 25 1.42 -7.53 -29.96
CA ALA A 25 1.56 -8.97 -29.75
C ALA A 25 0.39 -9.54 -28.93
N LYS A 26 -0.22 -10.60 -29.48
CA LYS A 26 -1.32 -11.36 -28.86
C LYS A 26 -0.79 -12.35 -27.81
N ALA A 27 -1.43 -12.41 -26.67
CA ALA A 27 -1.20 -13.45 -25.66
C ALA A 27 -2.48 -14.25 -25.37
N GLN A 28 -2.32 -15.58 -25.31
CA GLN A 28 -3.37 -16.55 -24.96
C GLN A 28 -3.35 -16.80 -23.44
N SER A 29 -4.56 -16.95 -22.89
CA SER A 29 -4.80 -17.26 -21.49
C SER A 29 -4.74 -18.78 -21.21
N GLY A 30 -4.09 -19.17 -20.12
CA GLY A 30 -4.17 -20.52 -19.56
C GLY A 30 -4.30 -20.43 -18.04
N ALA A 31 -5.46 -20.76 -17.50
CA ALA A 31 -5.69 -20.82 -16.07
C ALA A 31 -5.22 -22.15 -15.47
N THR A 32 -4.36 -22.12 -14.46
CA THR A 32 -3.98 -23.31 -13.68
C THR A 32 -4.44 -23.14 -12.24
N THR A 33 -5.33 -23.99 -11.80
CA THR A 33 -5.83 -24.07 -10.43
C THR A 33 -4.84 -24.82 -9.56
N ILE A 34 -4.31 -24.18 -8.51
CA ILE A 34 -3.46 -24.80 -7.49
C ILE A 34 -4.29 -25.00 -6.22
N GLY A 35 -4.22 -26.21 -5.68
CA GLY A 35 -5.05 -26.71 -4.58
C GLY A 35 -4.84 -25.97 -3.26
N GLY A 36 -5.98 -25.67 -2.59
CA GLY A 36 -6.04 -24.81 -1.44
C GLY A 36 -5.73 -25.51 -0.12
N HIS A 37 -4.98 -24.84 0.72
CA HIS A 37 -5.05 -25.01 2.16
C HIS A 37 -6.35 -24.36 2.64
N GLY A 38 -7.08 -25.03 3.55
CA GLY A 38 -8.40 -24.60 3.98
C GLY A 38 -8.38 -23.20 4.65
N HIS A 39 -8.71 -22.21 3.85
CA HIS A 39 -8.91 -20.84 4.32
C HIS A 39 -10.36 -20.68 4.72
N GLN A 40 -10.61 -20.19 5.93
CA GLN A 40 -11.94 -19.73 6.31
C GLN A 40 -12.11 -18.30 5.78
N HIS A 41 -13.13 -18.08 4.94
CA HIS A 41 -13.56 -16.72 4.65
C HIS A 41 -14.30 -16.18 5.88
N ALA A 42 -14.00 -14.96 6.26
CA ALA A 42 -14.83 -14.27 7.25
C ALA A 42 -16.24 -14.13 6.69
N ASP A 43 -17.25 -14.35 7.52
CA ASP A 43 -18.66 -14.11 7.16
C ASP A 43 -18.91 -12.59 7.17
N PHE A 44 -18.33 -11.91 6.17
CA PHE A 44 -18.34 -10.46 5.99
C PHE A 44 -18.54 -10.13 4.52
N ALA A 45 -19.66 -9.49 4.22
CA ALA A 45 -19.97 -9.07 2.86
C ALA A 45 -19.58 -7.60 2.63
N SER A 46 -18.74 -7.35 1.61
CA SER A 46 -18.38 -6.01 1.16
C SER A 46 -18.21 -5.98 -0.35
N GLU A 47 -18.65 -4.89 -0.97
CA GLU A 47 -18.41 -4.64 -2.39
C GLU A 47 -17.02 -3.99 -2.65
N ARG A 48 -16.25 -3.68 -1.59
CA ARG A 48 -14.96 -2.97 -1.72
C ARG A 48 -13.75 -3.81 -1.37
N LEU A 49 -13.94 -4.86 -0.60
CA LEU A 49 -12.86 -5.76 -0.21
C LEU A 49 -13.37 -7.15 0.13
N HIS A 50 -12.48 -8.12 0.07
CA HIS A 50 -12.62 -9.43 0.72
C HIS A 50 -11.64 -9.55 1.86
N VAL A 51 -11.97 -10.37 2.86
CA VAL A 51 -11.06 -10.72 3.95
C VAL A 51 -10.81 -12.22 3.94
N ARG A 52 -9.55 -12.59 3.83
CA ARG A 52 -9.10 -13.96 4.00
C ARG A 52 -8.50 -14.11 5.39
N VAL A 53 -8.91 -15.15 6.12
CA VAL A 53 -8.46 -15.37 7.49
C VAL A 53 -7.60 -16.62 7.55
N ASP A 54 -6.38 -16.46 8.07
CA ASP A 54 -5.43 -17.54 8.30
C ASP A 54 -5.19 -17.71 9.80
N GLY A 55 -5.08 -18.95 10.24
CA GLY A 55 -4.92 -19.28 11.65
C GLY A 55 -6.22 -19.23 12.46
N THR A 56 -6.15 -19.75 13.66
CA THR A 56 -7.32 -19.91 14.57
C THR A 56 -7.06 -19.33 15.95
N ALA A 57 -5.93 -18.65 16.19
CA ALA A 57 -5.62 -18.04 17.47
C ALA A 57 -6.73 -17.09 17.91
N GLN A 58 -7.07 -17.12 19.19
CA GLN A 58 -8.12 -16.28 19.78
C GLN A 58 -7.57 -15.53 20.99
N GLY A 59 -8.22 -14.43 21.30
CA GLY A 59 -7.88 -13.58 22.45
C GLY A 59 -7.33 -12.22 22.06
N ALA A 60 -7.34 -11.30 23.00
CA ALA A 60 -6.85 -9.93 22.78
C ALA A 60 -5.39 -9.92 22.30
N GLY A 61 -5.11 -9.11 21.28
CA GLY A 61 -3.78 -8.97 20.70
C GLY A 61 -3.35 -10.10 19.75
N ARG A 62 -4.25 -11.03 19.43
CA ARG A 62 -3.96 -12.14 18.49
C ARG A 62 -4.43 -11.89 17.07
N ASP A 63 -5.21 -10.85 16.84
CA ASP A 63 -5.68 -10.47 15.52
C ASP A 63 -4.70 -9.50 14.85
N VAL A 64 -4.28 -9.84 13.64
CA VAL A 64 -3.39 -9.01 12.80
C VAL A 64 -4.07 -8.79 11.45
N ILE A 65 -4.34 -7.53 11.10
CA ILE A 65 -4.89 -7.15 9.80
C ILE A 65 -3.74 -6.72 8.89
N LEU A 66 -3.57 -7.42 7.76
CA LEU A 66 -2.56 -7.13 6.75
C LEU A 66 -3.21 -6.47 5.53
N ILE A 67 -2.79 -5.24 5.21
CA ILE A 67 -3.36 -4.45 4.12
C ILE A 67 -2.29 -4.30 3.03
N PRO A 68 -2.53 -4.82 1.81
CA PRO A 68 -1.57 -4.74 0.71
C PRO A 68 -1.50 -3.35 0.09
N GLY A 69 -0.50 -3.14 -0.76
CA GLY A 69 -0.31 -1.92 -1.53
C GLY A 69 -1.24 -1.80 -2.74
N LEU A 70 -1.02 -0.72 -3.51
CA LEU A 70 -1.71 -0.47 -4.77
C LEU A 70 -1.50 -1.63 -5.73
N SER A 71 -2.58 -2.11 -6.35
CA SER A 71 -2.56 -3.20 -7.34
C SER A 71 -1.90 -4.49 -6.83
N SER A 72 -1.95 -4.74 -5.53
CA SER A 72 -1.37 -5.94 -4.91
C SER A 72 -2.43 -6.88 -4.36
N SER A 73 -2.15 -8.17 -4.43
CA SER A 73 -2.93 -9.23 -3.80
C SER A 73 -2.61 -9.39 -2.31
N PRO A 74 -3.44 -10.12 -1.54
CA PRO A 74 -3.09 -10.56 -0.18
C PRO A 74 -1.87 -11.48 -0.14
N GLU A 75 -1.44 -12.06 -1.26
CA GLU A 75 -0.34 -13.02 -1.34
C GLU A 75 1.02 -12.37 -1.07
N ILE A 76 1.17 -11.05 -1.26
CA ILE A 76 2.40 -10.34 -0.86
C ILE A 76 2.75 -10.58 0.61
N TRP A 77 1.75 -10.98 1.42
CA TRP A 77 1.88 -11.26 2.84
C TRP A 77 2.09 -12.75 3.19
N GLN A 78 2.18 -13.66 2.18
CA GLN A 78 2.26 -15.10 2.46
C GLN A 78 3.43 -15.45 3.39
N GLY A 79 4.62 -14.91 3.14
CA GLY A 79 5.77 -15.12 4.03
C GLY A 79 5.57 -14.60 5.45
N THR A 80 4.76 -13.54 5.61
CA THR A 80 4.39 -13.00 6.93
C THR A 80 3.39 -13.92 7.65
N VAL A 81 2.41 -14.45 6.92
CA VAL A 81 1.46 -15.45 7.45
C VAL A 81 2.19 -16.70 7.94
N ASP A 82 3.10 -17.22 7.11
CA ASP A 82 3.90 -18.39 7.46
C ASP A 82 4.76 -18.14 8.72
N HIS A 83 5.33 -16.94 8.84
CA HIS A 83 6.12 -16.54 9.99
C HIS A 83 5.30 -16.42 11.28
N LEU A 84 4.12 -15.79 11.22
CA LEU A 84 3.24 -15.61 12.37
C LEU A 84 2.63 -16.95 12.85
N GLY A 85 2.41 -17.87 11.92
CA GLY A 85 1.97 -19.25 12.22
C GLY A 85 0.72 -19.31 13.09
N ALA A 86 0.64 -20.33 13.93
CA ALA A 86 -0.51 -20.56 14.82
C ALA A 86 -0.62 -19.58 15.99
N GLY A 87 0.35 -18.67 16.18
CA GLY A 87 0.37 -17.70 17.27
C GLY A 87 -0.64 -16.57 17.09
N TYR A 88 -1.10 -16.34 15.86
CA TYR A 88 -1.97 -15.23 15.48
C TYR A 88 -3.12 -15.70 14.60
N ARG A 89 -4.17 -14.88 14.53
CA ARG A 89 -5.22 -14.94 13.53
C ARG A 89 -5.00 -13.76 12.58
N VAL A 90 -4.65 -14.08 11.34
CA VAL A 90 -4.21 -13.09 10.35
C VAL A 90 -5.35 -12.83 9.37
N HIS A 91 -5.75 -11.57 9.26
CA HIS A 91 -6.81 -11.09 8.38
C HIS A 91 -6.18 -10.36 7.19
N ARG A 92 -6.07 -11.04 6.04
CA ARG A 92 -5.52 -10.47 4.82
C ARG A 92 -6.60 -9.78 4.01
N ILE A 93 -6.41 -8.50 3.74
CA ILE A 93 -7.34 -7.69 2.95
C ILE A 93 -7.05 -7.89 1.47
N HIS A 94 -8.08 -8.18 0.67
CA HIS A 94 -8.03 -8.13 -0.79
C HIS A 94 -8.96 -7.03 -1.27
N ILE A 95 -8.39 -5.98 -1.85
CA ILE A 95 -9.15 -4.82 -2.31
C ILE A 95 -9.78 -5.14 -3.67
N GLN A 96 -11.08 -4.90 -3.82
CA GLN A 96 -11.79 -5.11 -5.07
C GLN A 96 -11.25 -4.20 -6.18
N GLY A 97 -11.01 -4.79 -7.36
CA GLY A 97 -10.36 -4.15 -8.49
C GLY A 97 -8.85 -4.40 -8.56
N PHE A 98 -8.23 -5.05 -7.57
CA PHE A 98 -6.81 -5.38 -7.58
C PHE A 98 -6.60 -6.89 -7.76
N ALA A 99 -5.51 -7.25 -8.44
CA ALA A 99 -5.01 -8.63 -8.55
C ALA A 99 -6.13 -9.66 -8.82
N GLY A 100 -6.85 -9.48 -9.92
CA GLY A 100 -7.91 -10.39 -10.38
C GLY A 100 -9.26 -10.24 -9.66
N ALA A 101 -9.35 -9.51 -8.55
CA ALA A 101 -10.63 -9.25 -7.92
C ALA A 101 -11.49 -8.30 -8.77
N PRO A 102 -12.81 -8.58 -8.96
CA PRO A 102 -13.69 -7.70 -9.70
C PRO A 102 -13.80 -6.32 -9.02
N ALA A 103 -13.94 -5.25 -9.79
CA ALA A 103 -13.90 -3.88 -9.25
C ALA A 103 -15.08 -3.55 -8.31
N GLN A 104 -16.26 -4.12 -8.56
CA GLN A 104 -17.48 -3.93 -7.76
C GLN A 104 -17.68 -2.48 -7.27
N GLY A 105 -17.77 -2.25 -5.96
CA GLY A 105 -17.98 -0.94 -5.34
C GLY A 105 -16.81 0.05 -5.55
N ASN A 106 -15.64 -0.43 -6.04
CA ASN A 106 -14.50 0.41 -6.41
C ASN A 106 -14.48 0.76 -7.92
N ALA A 107 -15.46 0.28 -8.71
CA ALA A 107 -15.52 0.52 -10.14
C ALA A 107 -15.59 2.02 -10.46
N GLN A 108 -14.79 2.44 -11.44
CA GLN A 108 -14.69 3.82 -11.90
C GLN A 108 -15.64 4.03 -13.10
N THR A 109 -16.90 4.35 -12.83
CA THR A 109 -17.97 4.47 -13.86
C THR A 109 -18.22 5.89 -14.32
N GLY A 110 -17.71 6.91 -13.61
CA GLY A 110 -17.90 8.32 -13.91
C GLY A 110 -16.75 8.94 -14.72
N ALA A 111 -16.93 10.20 -15.13
CA ALA A 111 -15.91 10.99 -15.80
C ALA A 111 -14.81 11.51 -14.84
N ALA A 112 -15.07 11.51 -13.56
CA ALA A 112 -14.11 11.88 -12.52
C ALA A 112 -13.75 10.66 -11.67
N PRO A 113 -12.52 10.57 -11.14
CA PRO A 113 -12.11 9.45 -10.29
C PRO A 113 -12.84 9.50 -8.94
N THR A 114 -13.24 8.34 -8.45
CA THR A 114 -13.80 8.17 -7.11
C THR A 114 -12.76 7.56 -6.17
N PRO A 115 -12.77 7.91 -4.88
CA PRO A 115 -11.83 7.36 -3.90
C PRO A 115 -11.94 5.84 -3.78
N VAL A 116 -10.81 5.21 -3.50
CA VAL A 116 -10.68 3.76 -3.23
C VAL A 116 -10.15 3.52 -1.81
N ALA A 117 -9.08 4.21 -1.41
CA ALA A 117 -8.41 3.98 -0.12
C ALA A 117 -9.29 4.39 1.06
N ALA A 118 -9.90 5.57 1.02
CA ALA A 118 -10.72 6.06 2.12
C ALA A 118 -11.98 5.20 2.35
N PRO A 119 -12.78 4.82 1.32
CA PRO A 119 -13.87 3.88 1.51
C PRO A 119 -13.43 2.49 1.99
N VAL A 120 -12.27 1.99 1.56
CA VAL A 120 -11.71 0.71 2.06
C VAL A 120 -11.35 0.82 3.54
N ALA A 121 -10.80 1.95 4.01
CA ALA A 121 -10.54 2.16 5.42
C ALA A 121 -11.83 2.09 6.27
N GLU A 122 -12.94 2.68 5.79
CA GLU A 122 -14.25 2.60 6.45
C GLU A 122 -14.81 1.16 6.47
N GLU A 123 -14.62 0.41 5.38
CA GLU A 123 -15.02 -1.00 5.33
C GLU A 123 -14.20 -1.88 6.30
N ILE A 124 -12.90 -1.61 6.46
CA ILE A 124 -12.08 -2.29 7.47
C ILE A 124 -12.57 -1.93 8.89
N ALA A 125 -12.90 -0.67 9.14
CA ALA A 125 -13.49 -0.26 10.42
C ALA A 125 -14.81 -0.99 10.71
N ARG A 126 -15.68 -1.15 9.69
CA ARG A 126 -16.91 -1.93 9.76
C ARG A 126 -16.60 -3.41 10.04
N TYR A 127 -15.63 -3.99 9.32
CA TYR A 127 -15.18 -5.36 9.52
C TYR A 127 -14.75 -5.63 10.96
N ILE A 128 -13.89 -4.76 11.53
CA ILE A 128 -13.42 -4.90 12.92
C ILE A 128 -14.60 -4.95 13.88
N ARG A 129 -15.61 -4.07 13.70
CA ARG A 129 -16.80 -4.02 14.57
C ARG A 129 -17.68 -5.25 14.42
N GLU A 130 -18.00 -5.65 13.18
CA GLU A 130 -18.91 -6.78 12.91
C GLU A 130 -18.30 -8.12 13.35
N GLN A 131 -16.98 -8.27 13.19
CA GLN A 131 -16.27 -9.47 13.64
C GLN A 131 -15.88 -9.43 15.12
N GLY A 132 -16.16 -8.36 15.82
CA GLY A 132 -15.85 -8.20 17.23
C GLY A 132 -14.35 -8.25 17.56
N LEU A 133 -13.48 -7.83 16.61
CA LEU A 133 -12.05 -7.84 16.82
C LEU A 133 -11.65 -6.84 17.92
N GLN A 134 -10.89 -7.31 18.90
CA GLN A 134 -10.52 -6.49 20.08
C GLN A 134 -9.19 -5.79 19.82
N LYS A 135 -9.25 -4.59 19.22
CA LYS A 135 -8.07 -3.76 18.95
C LYS A 135 -6.96 -4.53 18.21
N PRO A 136 -7.22 -5.03 17.01
CA PRO A 136 -6.22 -5.76 16.24
C PRO A 136 -4.98 -4.90 15.96
N ALA A 137 -3.84 -5.56 15.74
CA ALA A 137 -2.70 -4.92 15.14
C ALA A 137 -2.98 -4.73 13.63
N VAL A 138 -2.66 -3.56 13.09
CA VAL A 138 -2.81 -3.25 11.66
C VAL A 138 -1.42 -3.06 11.06
N VAL A 139 -1.13 -3.79 9.99
CA VAL A 139 0.11 -3.68 9.22
C VAL A 139 -0.26 -3.35 7.78
N GLY A 140 0.16 -2.20 7.29
CA GLY A 140 -0.18 -1.73 5.95
C GLY A 140 1.06 -1.39 5.13
N HIS A 141 1.17 -1.97 3.93
CA HIS A 141 2.24 -1.68 2.97
C HIS A 141 1.78 -0.63 1.98
N SER A 142 2.61 0.40 1.73
CA SER A 142 2.35 1.39 0.68
C SER A 142 0.93 2.01 0.82
N MET A 143 0.05 1.88 -0.16
CA MET A 143 -1.36 2.29 -0.05
C MET A 143 -2.04 1.69 1.20
N GLY A 144 -1.72 0.45 1.56
CA GLY A 144 -2.20 -0.16 2.81
C GLY A 144 -1.74 0.60 4.05
N GLY A 145 -0.56 1.21 4.01
CA GLY A 145 -0.07 2.11 5.05
C GLY A 145 -0.92 3.40 5.16
N THR A 146 -1.28 4.00 4.01
CA THR A 146 -2.22 5.14 3.98
C THR A 146 -3.59 4.75 4.55
N ILE A 147 -4.12 3.58 4.17
CA ILE A 147 -5.39 3.04 4.71
C ILE A 147 -5.28 2.82 6.23
N GLY A 148 -4.16 2.25 6.69
CA GLY A 148 -3.89 2.05 8.12
C GLY A 148 -3.84 3.36 8.90
N LEU A 149 -3.20 4.40 8.35
CA LEU A 149 -3.17 5.74 8.94
C LEU A 149 -4.58 6.37 9.00
N MET A 150 -5.38 6.26 7.91
CA MET A 150 -6.78 6.72 7.91
C MET A 150 -7.59 6.00 8.99
N LEU A 151 -7.49 4.68 9.05
CA LEU A 151 -8.21 3.86 10.01
C LEU A 151 -7.84 4.25 11.46
N ALA A 152 -6.55 4.36 11.78
CA ALA A 152 -6.08 4.70 13.10
C ALA A 152 -6.41 6.14 13.54
N ALA A 153 -6.42 7.09 12.58
CA ALA A 153 -6.75 8.49 12.87
C ALA A 153 -8.24 8.74 13.01
N ARG A 154 -9.07 8.04 12.23
CA ARG A 154 -10.52 8.25 12.17
C ARG A 154 -11.31 7.35 13.10
N HIS A 155 -10.72 6.19 13.45
CA HIS A 155 -11.28 5.19 14.36
C HIS A 155 -10.24 4.77 15.43
N PRO A 156 -9.75 5.71 16.27
CA PRO A 156 -8.64 5.46 17.20
C PRO A 156 -8.96 4.42 18.29
N ASP A 157 -10.23 4.13 18.52
CA ASP A 157 -10.73 3.11 19.44
C ASP A 157 -10.64 1.68 18.86
N LEU A 158 -10.54 1.53 17.53
CA LEU A 158 -10.54 0.23 16.87
C LEU A 158 -9.14 -0.37 16.68
N VAL A 159 -8.11 0.45 16.57
CA VAL A 159 -6.74 0.00 16.26
C VAL A 159 -5.94 -0.16 17.55
N GLY A 160 -5.39 -1.35 17.76
CA GLY A 160 -4.51 -1.61 18.91
C GLY A 160 -3.10 -1.12 18.70
N LYS A 161 -2.54 -1.39 17.53
CA LYS A 161 -1.19 -0.98 17.09
C LYS A 161 -1.20 -0.77 15.58
N LEU A 162 -0.35 0.12 15.07
CA LEU A 162 -0.21 0.38 13.64
C LEU A 162 1.25 0.21 13.20
N MET A 163 1.49 -0.64 12.20
CA MET A 163 2.75 -0.66 11.47
C MET A 163 2.52 -0.17 10.04
N VAL A 164 3.24 0.87 9.66
CA VAL A 164 3.27 1.40 8.29
C VAL A 164 4.54 0.91 7.61
N VAL A 165 4.41 0.25 6.47
CA VAL A 165 5.54 -0.29 5.71
C VAL A 165 5.70 0.53 4.44
N ASP A 166 6.69 1.37 4.45
CA ASP A 166 7.18 2.26 3.38
C ASP A 166 6.10 3.17 2.77
N MET A 167 5.54 4.03 3.61
CA MET A 167 4.62 5.09 3.19
C MET A 167 4.78 6.34 4.06
N VAL A 168 4.63 7.50 3.44
CA VAL A 168 4.54 8.79 4.12
C VAL A 168 3.06 9.23 4.23
N PRO A 169 2.70 10.04 5.23
CA PRO A 169 1.30 10.46 5.41
C PRO A 169 0.78 11.42 4.33
N PHE A 170 1.67 11.96 3.50
CA PHE A 170 1.31 12.77 2.33
C PHE A 170 2.27 12.49 1.18
N MET A 171 1.90 11.56 0.31
CA MET A 171 2.69 11.22 -0.88
C MET A 171 2.75 12.39 -1.87
N GLY A 172 1.74 13.26 -1.90
CA GLY A 172 1.70 14.45 -2.75
C GLY A 172 2.88 15.42 -2.54
N ALA A 173 3.52 15.40 -1.37
CA ALA A 173 4.73 16.21 -1.14
C ALA A 173 5.87 15.85 -2.10
N MET A 174 5.86 14.66 -2.69
CA MET A 174 6.84 14.21 -3.69
C MET A 174 6.59 14.76 -5.09
N PHE A 175 5.38 15.26 -5.36
CA PHE A 175 4.92 15.74 -6.67
C PHE A 175 4.84 17.28 -6.77
N GLY A 176 5.09 17.98 -5.69
CA GLY A 176 5.01 19.43 -5.62
C GLY A 176 6.28 20.13 -5.20
N ALA A 177 6.23 21.46 -5.15
CA ALA A 177 7.30 22.28 -4.58
C ALA A 177 7.36 22.10 -3.04
N PRO A 178 8.46 22.53 -2.37
CA PRO A 178 8.50 22.56 -0.92
C PRO A 178 7.29 23.30 -0.33
N GLY A 179 6.61 22.67 0.63
CA GLY A 179 5.36 23.19 1.19
C GLY A 179 4.10 22.81 0.42
N ALA A 180 4.20 21.84 -0.50
CA ALA A 180 3.04 21.34 -1.25
C ALA A 180 1.88 20.97 -0.33
N THR A 181 0.66 21.27 -0.80
CA THR A 181 -0.62 20.91 -0.19
C THR A 181 -1.40 19.98 -1.13
N ALA A 182 -2.41 19.30 -0.62
CA ALA A 182 -3.30 18.48 -1.44
C ALA A 182 -3.87 19.26 -2.62
N GLU A 183 -4.30 20.51 -2.40
CA GLU A 183 -4.81 21.40 -3.44
C GLU A 183 -3.76 21.71 -4.52
N SER A 184 -2.53 22.05 -4.11
CA SER A 184 -1.46 22.43 -5.05
C SER A 184 -0.99 21.29 -5.95
N VAL A 185 -1.14 20.03 -5.51
CA VAL A 185 -0.74 18.83 -6.29
C VAL A 185 -1.89 18.21 -7.08
N THR A 186 -3.13 18.62 -6.83
CA THR A 186 -4.31 18.07 -7.51
C THR A 186 -4.22 18.15 -9.02
N PRO A 187 -3.80 19.27 -9.68
CA PRO A 187 -3.68 19.31 -11.14
C PRO A 187 -2.68 18.28 -11.70
N VAL A 188 -1.57 18.03 -10.99
CA VAL A 188 -0.60 17.00 -11.39
C VAL A 188 -1.18 15.61 -11.21
N ALA A 189 -1.86 15.35 -10.10
CA ALA A 189 -2.52 14.09 -9.83
C ALA A 189 -3.63 13.78 -10.84
N ASP A 190 -4.41 14.79 -11.23
CA ASP A 190 -5.45 14.68 -12.28
C ASP A 190 -4.84 14.35 -13.65
N GLY A 191 -3.72 14.99 -13.99
CA GLY A 191 -2.99 14.70 -15.23
C GLY A 191 -2.46 13.27 -15.26
N ILE A 192 -1.87 12.78 -14.16
CA ILE A 192 -1.38 11.41 -14.05
C ILE A 192 -2.54 10.42 -14.15
N TRP A 193 -3.63 10.65 -13.41
CA TRP A 193 -4.81 9.82 -13.47
C TRP A 193 -5.38 9.72 -14.89
N ALA A 194 -5.57 10.86 -15.57
CA ALA A 194 -6.11 10.89 -16.91
C ALA A 194 -5.21 10.14 -17.91
N ALA A 195 -3.90 10.29 -17.79
CA ALA A 195 -2.94 9.57 -18.62
C ALA A 195 -3.01 8.05 -18.36
N GLN A 196 -3.01 7.62 -17.11
CA GLN A 196 -3.06 6.20 -16.74
C GLN A 196 -4.40 5.56 -17.11
N ALA A 197 -5.53 6.19 -16.75
CA ALA A 197 -6.87 5.63 -16.94
C ALA A 197 -7.24 5.48 -18.42
N ASN A 198 -6.68 6.32 -19.31
CA ASN A 198 -7.03 6.37 -20.72
C ASN A 198 -5.93 5.82 -21.65
N SER A 199 -4.76 5.44 -21.13
CA SER A 199 -3.72 4.84 -21.95
C SER A 199 -4.12 3.45 -22.46
N PRO A 200 -3.63 3.02 -23.63
CA PRO A 200 -3.74 1.63 -24.04
C PRO A 200 -3.18 0.69 -22.96
N ARG A 201 -3.82 -0.46 -22.75
CA ARG A 201 -3.45 -1.41 -21.69
C ARG A 201 -1.98 -1.79 -21.75
N GLU A 202 -1.45 -2.04 -22.92
CA GLU A 202 -0.03 -2.42 -23.11
C GLU A 202 0.93 -1.31 -22.65
N ALA A 203 0.61 -0.05 -22.96
CA ALA A 203 1.42 1.09 -22.54
C ALA A 203 1.38 1.28 -21.01
N TYR A 204 0.21 1.13 -20.41
CA TYR A 204 0.05 1.13 -18.95
C TYR A 204 0.88 0.03 -18.29
N VAL A 205 0.76 -1.21 -18.77
CA VAL A 205 1.49 -2.37 -18.26
C VAL A 205 3.00 -2.18 -18.39
N ALA A 206 3.49 -1.69 -19.54
CA ALA A 206 4.92 -1.42 -19.74
C ALA A 206 5.47 -0.40 -18.74
N GLN A 207 4.73 0.69 -18.52
CA GLN A 207 5.10 1.73 -17.55
C GLN A 207 5.09 1.18 -16.11
N ALA A 208 4.02 0.48 -15.73
CA ALA A 208 3.89 -0.10 -14.39
C ALA A 208 4.96 -1.19 -14.14
N THR A 209 5.31 -1.98 -15.16
CA THR A 209 6.41 -2.95 -15.08
C THR A 209 7.74 -2.27 -14.74
N THR A 210 8.04 -1.15 -15.40
CA THR A 210 9.26 -0.39 -15.11
C THR A 210 9.28 0.11 -13.66
N ALA A 211 8.14 0.62 -13.17
CA ALA A 211 8.00 1.08 -11.79
C ALA A 211 8.22 -0.06 -10.79
N ILE A 212 7.53 -1.19 -10.96
CA ILE A 212 7.61 -2.35 -10.06
C ILE A 212 9.02 -2.94 -10.02
N ASN A 213 9.71 -3.01 -11.16
CA ASN A 213 11.10 -3.47 -11.21
C ASN A 213 12.05 -2.59 -10.38
N GLY A 214 11.75 -1.30 -10.25
CA GLY A 214 12.47 -0.38 -9.37
C GLY A 214 12.08 -0.45 -7.90
N MET A 215 10.97 -1.13 -7.58
CA MET A 215 10.42 -1.26 -6.23
C MET A 215 10.80 -2.57 -5.53
N ILE A 216 11.44 -3.51 -6.22
CA ILE A 216 11.83 -4.83 -5.70
C ILE A 216 13.25 -5.13 -6.13
N ASN A 217 14.18 -5.24 -5.17
CA ASN A 217 15.57 -5.60 -5.44
C ASN A 217 15.71 -7.11 -5.75
N THR A 218 14.93 -7.95 -5.07
CA THR A 218 14.94 -9.41 -5.21
C THR A 218 14.24 -9.83 -6.51
N GLU A 219 15.01 -10.04 -7.58
CA GLU A 219 14.46 -10.30 -8.93
C GLU A 219 13.47 -11.46 -8.99
N SER A 220 13.73 -12.54 -8.24
CA SER A 220 12.84 -13.71 -8.19
C SER A 220 11.45 -13.44 -7.58
N ARG A 221 11.27 -12.29 -6.93
CA ARG A 221 9.99 -11.87 -6.33
C ARG A 221 9.24 -10.84 -7.17
N ARG A 222 9.85 -10.33 -8.26
CA ARG A 222 9.23 -9.31 -9.11
C ARG A 222 8.00 -9.82 -9.83
N GLU A 223 8.04 -11.08 -10.34
CA GLU A 223 6.95 -11.61 -11.15
C GLU A 223 5.61 -11.68 -10.38
N GLU A 224 5.64 -11.96 -9.10
CA GLU A 224 4.46 -11.96 -8.23
C GLU A 224 3.76 -10.60 -8.23
N ALA A 225 4.50 -9.51 -8.02
CA ALA A 225 3.94 -8.16 -8.03
C ALA A 225 3.55 -7.69 -9.45
N LEU A 226 4.25 -8.16 -10.48
CA LEU A 226 3.93 -7.88 -11.88
C LEU A 226 2.65 -8.58 -12.33
N GLU A 227 2.40 -9.81 -11.88
CA GLU A 227 1.16 -10.54 -12.16
C GLU A 227 -0.03 -9.84 -11.48
N ASP A 228 0.08 -9.52 -10.21
CA ASP A 228 -0.92 -8.76 -9.47
C ASP A 228 -1.31 -7.45 -10.20
N MET A 229 -0.32 -6.69 -10.67
CA MET A 229 -0.54 -5.46 -11.43
C MET A 229 -1.23 -5.72 -12.78
N ARG A 230 -0.81 -6.78 -13.51
CA ARG A 230 -1.42 -7.14 -14.79
C ARG A 230 -2.87 -7.58 -14.65
N GLU A 231 -3.25 -8.16 -13.53
CA GLU A 231 -4.62 -8.60 -13.26
C GLU A 231 -5.48 -7.49 -12.63
N SER A 232 -4.87 -6.39 -12.20
CA SER A 232 -5.61 -5.27 -11.60
C SER A 232 -6.37 -4.45 -12.64
N ASP A 233 -7.53 -3.92 -12.24
CA ASP A 233 -8.30 -2.93 -13.02
C ASP A 233 -7.51 -1.63 -13.13
N GLN A 234 -7.18 -1.23 -14.35
CA GLN A 234 -6.37 -0.05 -14.65
C GLN A 234 -7.00 1.24 -14.14
N LYS A 235 -8.33 1.39 -14.25
CA LYS A 235 -9.01 2.61 -13.84
C LYS A 235 -9.10 2.71 -12.32
N VAL A 236 -9.34 1.59 -11.65
CA VAL A 236 -9.32 1.53 -10.17
C VAL A 236 -7.92 1.86 -9.66
N SER A 237 -6.89 1.27 -10.26
CA SER A 237 -5.48 1.53 -9.91
C SER A 237 -5.11 3.01 -10.12
N ALA A 238 -5.50 3.59 -11.26
CA ALA A 238 -5.25 5.01 -11.55
C ALA A 238 -5.97 5.95 -10.57
N ALA A 239 -7.23 5.65 -10.21
CA ALA A 239 -8.00 6.44 -9.26
C ALA A 239 -7.40 6.34 -7.84
N ALA A 240 -7.03 5.14 -7.42
CA ALA A 240 -6.36 4.92 -6.14
C ALA A 240 -5.02 5.66 -6.07
N PHE A 241 -4.21 5.62 -7.13
CA PHE A 241 -2.96 6.38 -7.18
C PHE A 241 -3.18 7.88 -7.06
N ARG A 242 -4.16 8.43 -7.79
CA ARG A 242 -4.55 9.84 -7.66
C ARG A 242 -4.93 10.19 -6.22
N GLU A 243 -5.75 9.35 -5.58
CA GLU A 243 -6.14 9.53 -4.19
C GLU A 243 -4.93 9.59 -3.26
N LEU A 244 -3.95 8.68 -3.42
CA LEU A 244 -2.71 8.69 -2.63
C LEU A 244 -1.94 10.02 -2.78
N VAL A 245 -1.87 10.57 -4.00
CA VAL A 245 -1.18 11.85 -4.26
C VAL A 245 -1.93 13.02 -3.63
N THR A 246 -3.26 13.00 -3.61
CA THR A 246 -4.09 14.12 -3.12
C THR A 246 -4.51 14.00 -1.66
N THR A 247 -4.21 12.88 -1.00
CA THR A 247 -4.55 12.67 0.42
C THR A 247 -3.44 13.17 1.33
N ASP A 248 -3.71 14.21 2.10
CA ASP A 248 -2.79 14.74 3.13
C ASP A 248 -3.27 14.36 4.53
N LEU A 249 -2.66 13.32 5.10
CA LEU A 249 -2.99 12.85 6.45
C LEU A 249 -2.17 13.53 7.56
N ARG A 250 -1.24 14.42 7.23
CA ARG A 250 -0.42 15.12 8.23
C ARG A 250 -1.26 15.84 9.31
N PRO A 251 -2.37 16.53 8.96
CA PRO A 251 -3.24 17.12 9.97
C PRO A 251 -4.01 16.14 10.85
N GLU A 252 -4.18 14.88 10.38
CA GLU A 252 -4.90 13.84 11.10
C GLU A 252 -4.00 13.02 12.04
N LEU A 253 -2.68 13.06 11.88
CA LEU A 253 -1.72 12.24 12.64
C LEU A 253 -1.86 12.36 14.15
N SER A 254 -2.17 13.57 14.65
CA SER A 254 -2.35 13.81 16.09
C SER A 254 -3.54 13.08 16.73
N ARG A 255 -4.46 12.56 15.90
CA ARG A 255 -5.61 11.78 16.36
C ARG A 255 -5.27 10.30 16.59
N ILE A 256 -4.13 9.83 16.07
CA ILE A 256 -3.70 8.44 16.22
C ILE A 256 -3.24 8.22 17.66
N SER A 257 -3.98 7.40 18.40
CA SER A 257 -3.65 7.01 19.77
C SER A 257 -2.87 5.69 19.85
N ALA A 258 -2.97 4.86 18.81
CA ALA A 258 -2.31 3.56 18.73
C ALA A 258 -0.77 3.71 18.68
N PRO A 259 0.00 2.89 19.42
CA PRO A 259 1.43 2.77 19.18
C PRO A 259 1.70 2.53 17.71
N THR A 260 2.59 3.34 17.13
CA THR A 260 2.84 3.32 15.68
C THR A 260 4.31 3.08 15.41
N GLU A 261 4.62 2.13 14.53
CA GLU A 261 5.94 1.92 13.95
C GLU A 261 5.90 2.13 12.44
N VAL A 262 6.91 2.80 11.89
CA VAL A 262 7.05 3.04 10.46
C VAL A 262 8.36 2.42 10.01
N LEU A 263 8.26 1.37 9.22
CA LEU A 263 9.41 0.82 8.50
C LEU A 263 9.52 1.53 7.16
N TYR A 264 10.71 1.95 6.77
CA TYR A 264 10.93 2.64 5.51
C TYR A 264 12.28 2.28 4.90
N VAL A 265 12.44 2.59 3.63
CA VAL A 265 13.68 2.36 2.90
C VAL A 265 14.30 3.67 2.43
N LYS A 266 15.58 3.64 2.10
CA LYS A 266 16.22 4.74 1.39
C LYS A 266 15.60 4.86 0.00
N PHE A 267 15.19 6.07 -0.39
CA PHE A 267 14.67 6.31 -1.73
C PHE A 267 15.69 5.89 -2.81
N ASN A 268 15.22 5.20 -3.83
CA ASN A 268 16.05 4.74 -4.95
C ASN A 268 16.38 5.90 -5.91
N ASP A 269 17.06 6.92 -5.39
CA ASP A 269 17.56 8.07 -6.14
C ASP A 269 19.00 8.34 -5.66
N PRO A 270 19.99 8.43 -6.55
CA PRO A 270 21.38 8.70 -6.18
C PRO A 270 21.59 10.01 -5.38
N ARG A 271 20.65 10.95 -5.50
CA ARG A 271 20.69 12.23 -4.76
C ARG A 271 20.14 12.13 -3.35
N MET A 272 19.43 11.06 -3.03
CA MET A 272 18.83 10.81 -1.73
C MET A 272 19.79 9.96 -0.90
N THR A 273 20.46 10.59 0.06
CA THR A 273 21.29 9.85 1.03
C THR A 273 20.40 9.24 2.12
N PRO A 274 20.91 8.27 2.89
CA PRO A 274 20.23 7.77 4.09
C PRO A 274 19.74 8.89 5.01
N GLU A 275 20.59 9.90 5.29
CA GLU A 275 20.31 11.00 6.20
C GLU A 275 19.20 11.91 5.66
N ILE A 276 19.18 12.17 4.35
CA ILE A 276 18.12 12.95 3.71
C ILE A 276 16.79 12.18 3.79
N THR A 277 16.82 10.88 3.52
CA THR A 277 15.63 10.03 3.65
C THR A 277 15.10 10.02 5.07
N ASP A 278 15.97 9.84 6.07
CA ASP A 278 15.60 9.88 7.49
C ASP A 278 14.95 11.21 7.85
N ALA A 279 15.51 12.34 7.41
CA ALA A 279 14.95 13.65 7.64
C ALA A 279 13.56 13.85 6.98
N VAL A 280 13.36 13.28 5.78
CA VAL A 280 12.05 13.29 5.11
C VAL A 280 11.02 12.55 5.93
N TYR A 281 11.32 11.31 6.40
CA TYR A 281 10.40 10.55 7.22
C TYR A 281 10.14 11.24 8.57
N GLN A 282 11.17 11.73 9.26
CA GLN A 282 11.02 12.49 10.51
C GLN A 282 10.10 13.70 10.35
N SER A 283 10.30 14.49 9.29
CA SER A 283 9.47 15.68 9.03
C SER A 283 8.05 15.30 8.65
N SER A 284 7.86 14.22 7.88
CA SER A 284 6.55 13.74 7.44
C SER A 284 5.69 13.26 8.62
N TYR A 285 6.30 12.62 9.59
CA TYR A 285 5.63 12.09 10.79
C TYR A 285 5.73 13.02 12.02
N ALA A 286 6.14 14.27 11.85
CA ALA A 286 6.27 15.22 12.97
C ALA A 286 4.97 15.42 13.78
N GLY A 287 3.78 15.25 13.13
CA GLY A 287 2.48 15.27 13.79
C GLY A 287 2.17 14.04 14.65
N LEU A 288 3.02 13.01 14.63
CA LEU A 288 2.91 11.78 15.44
C LEU A 288 4.24 11.50 16.16
N PRO A 289 4.62 12.31 17.15
CA PRO A 289 5.96 12.29 17.75
C PRO A 289 6.29 10.99 18.52
N ARG A 290 5.30 10.14 18.76
CA ARG A 290 5.48 8.82 19.39
C ARG A 290 5.72 7.70 18.38
N ALA A 291 5.62 7.97 17.06
CA ALA A 291 5.92 6.98 16.06
C ALA A 291 7.40 6.58 16.12
N LYS A 292 7.65 5.27 16.11
CA LYS A 292 9.00 4.72 15.95
C LYS A 292 9.31 4.63 14.46
N LEU A 293 10.32 5.36 14.00
CA LEU A 293 10.75 5.36 12.61
C LEU A 293 12.00 4.48 12.48
N LYS A 294 11.94 3.46 11.64
CA LYS A 294 13.04 2.52 11.44
C LYS A 294 13.32 2.31 9.96
N ARG A 295 14.51 2.73 9.51
CA ARG A 295 14.96 2.42 8.16
C ARG A 295 15.45 0.98 8.07
N ILE A 296 15.07 0.32 6.99
CA ILE A 296 15.56 -1.01 6.60
C ILE A 296 16.51 -0.80 5.41
N ASP A 297 17.77 -1.08 5.63
CA ASP A 297 18.79 -0.97 4.59
C ASP A 297 18.75 -2.16 3.62
N ASP A 298 19.36 -2.02 2.44
CA ASP A 298 19.45 -3.04 1.39
C ASP A 298 18.09 -3.57 0.90
N SER A 299 17.07 -2.74 1.00
CA SER A 299 15.71 -3.01 0.53
C SER A 299 15.22 -1.92 -0.41
N ALA A 300 14.32 -2.29 -1.30
CA ALA A 300 13.45 -1.38 -1.99
C ALA A 300 12.06 -1.38 -1.32
N HIS A 301 11.05 -0.85 -2.01
CA HIS A 301 9.71 -0.60 -1.48
C HIS A 301 9.01 -1.83 -0.86
N PHE A 302 9.22 -3.03 -1.40
CA PHE A 302 8.66 -4.27 -0.86
C PHE A 302 9.62 -4.89 0.17
N ILE A 303 9.68 -4.29 1.37
CA ILE A 303 10.58 -4.70 2.45
C ILE A 303 10.41 -6.18 2.80
N MET A 304 9.17 -6.70 2.78
CA MET A 304 8.85 -8.09 3.09
C MET A 304 9.43 -9.07 2.06
N PHE A 305 9.74 -8.60 0.85
CA PHE A 305 10.37 -9.41 -0.21
C PHE A 305 11.89 -9.34 -0.16
N ASP A 306 12.42 -8.12 0.03
CA ASP A 306 13.85 -7.87 -0.07
C ASP A 306 14.59 -8.20 1.23
N GLN A 307 13.99 -7.90 2.37
CA GLN A 307 14.57 -8.11 3.70
C GLN A 307 13.61 -8.87 4.65
N PRO A 308 13.14 -10.08 4.28
CA PRO A 308 12.12 -10.80 5.06
C PRO A 308 12.53 -11.03 6.52
N ARG A 309 13.81 -11.34 6.80
CA ARG A 309 14.27 -11.52 8.18
C ARG A 309 14.24 -10.23 8.98
N GLY A 310 14.67 -9.11 8.37
CA GLY A 310 14.65 -7.80 9.01
C GLY A 310 13.23 -7.31 9.26
N PHE A 311 12.34 -7.55 8.29
CA PHE A 311 10.92 -7.26 8.41
C PHE A 311 10.25 -8.08 9.53
N HIS A 312 10.44 -9.40 9.53
CA HIS A 312 9.85 -10.28 10.55
C HIS A 312 10.37 -9.96 11.95
N ALA A 313 11.67 -9.68 12.11
CA ALA A 313 12.21 -9.27 13.41
C ALA A 313 11.61 -7.95 13.92
N ALA A 314 11.33 -6.98 13.03
CA ALA A 314 10.65 -5.75 13.39
C ALA A 314 9.17 -6.02 13.75
N LEU A 315 8.49 -6.87 12.97
CA LEU A 315 7.10 -7.27 13.23
C LEU A 315 6.96 -7.98 14.57
N ASP A 316 7.86 -8.92 14.90
CA ASP A 316 7.84 -9.64 16.18
C ASP A 316 8.00 -8.67 17.36
N ALA A 317 8.96 -7.74 17.26
CA ALA A 317 9.16 -6.72 18.29
C ALA A 317 7.92 -5.83 18.46
N PHE A 318 7.35 -5.38 17.34
CA PHE A 318 6.13 -4.57 17.32
C PHE A 318 4.93 -5.30 17.93
N LEU A 319 4.74 -6.58 17.65
CA LEU A 319 3.62 -7.35 18.17
C LEU A 319 3.80 -7.70 19.67
N ALA A 320 5.04 -7.81 20.17
CA ALA A 320 5.35 -8.10 21.56
C ALA A 320 5.14 -6.92 22.51
N GLU A 321 5.17 -5.68 22.05
CA GLU A 321 4.90 -4.46 22.84
C GLU A 321 3.42 -4.36 23.24
#